data_3d604a09ce194b88e5bdff538f5033be
#
_entry.id   3d604a09ce194b88e5bdff538f5033be
#
_cell.length_a   1.000
_cell.length_b   1.000
_cell.length_c   1.000
_cell.angle_alpha   90.00
_cell.angle_beta   90.00
_cell.angle_gamma   90.00
#
_symmetry.space_group_name_H-M   'P 1'
#
loop_
_entity.id
_entity.type
_entity.pdbx_description
1 polymer ?
#
loop_
_entity_poly.entity_id
_entity_poly.type
_entity_poly.pdbx_seq_one_letter_code
_entity_poly.pdbx_strand_id
1 'polypeptide(L)'
;MLNALTIDLEDWYQGLTSTGRRFDQWPAYEDRVVANTMRLLEILSRRGVRATFFVLGYVAEKFPELVWQVAQAGHEIGLHSYAHQLVYRMTPEQFRVDVERGRMSVQSACGKQVVAYRAPMFSINKSSLWALELLNELGFHYDSSVFPTRNPLYGFPEAPRTPYFPFMDSPFVEFPLATVRFLGLNLPIAGGFYLRLLPYPLIRWGLEKINREGNPAVIYLHPWDLDPDQPRPNPTIRESFTHYYNLGRAKDKLFTLLGDFQFGPLCDLINEPDFQKGMAHGNSRVTRARSISVG
;
A
#
# COMPACT_ATOMS: atom_id res chain seq x y z
N MET A 1 10.11 -16.66 6.65
CA MET A 1 8.87 -16.22 5.96
C MET A 1 9.17 -14.88 5.32
N LEU A 2 8.98 -14.78 4.00
CA LEU A 2 9.05 -13.52 3.30
C LEU A 2 7.76 -12.72 3.55
N ASN A 3 7.88 -11.45 3.93
CA ASN A 3 6.79 -10.49 4.08
C ASN A 3 6.87 -9.45 2.95
N ALA A 4 5.78 -8.76 2.65
CA ALA A 4 5.79 -7.67 1.69
C ALA A 4 6.04 -6.33 2.38
N LEU A 5 6.99 -5.56 1.83
CA LEU A 5 7.13 -4.15 2.10
C LEU A 5 6.59 -3.36 0.91
N THR A 6 5.68 -2.44 1.18
CA THR A 6 5.06 -1.61 0.16
C THR A 6 5.18 -0.14 0.54
N ILE A 7 5.36 0.71 -0.45
CA ILE A 7 5.57 2.15 -0.29
C ILE A 7 4.53 2.86 -1.14
N ASP A 8 3.70 3.68 -0.51
CA ASP A 8 2.80 4.57 -1.24
C ASP A 8 3.58 5.85 -1.56
N LEU A 9 4.00 5.96 -2.84
CA LEU A 9 4.87 7.04 -3.31
C LEU A 9 4.06 8.29 -3.59
N GLU A 10 3.86 9.06 -2.54
CA GLU A 10 3.15 10.32 -2.51
C GLU A 10 3.89 11.34 -1.63
N ASP A 11 3.52 12.61 -1.74
CA ASP A 11 4.06 13.67 -0.90
C ASP A 11 3.18 13.92 0.35
N TRP A 12 3.73 14.60 1.35
CA TRP A 12 3.09 14.93 2.62
C TRP A 12 1.73 15.63 2.48
N TYR A 13 1.53 16.40 1.41
CA TYR A 13 0.29 17.14 1.15
C TYR A 13 -0.78 16.33 0.40
N GLN A 14 -0.47 15.11 -0.06
CA GLN A 14 -1.37 14.28 -0.86
C GLN A 14 -2.17 13.27 -0.04
N GLY A 15 -1.78 13.06 1.22
CA GLY A 15 -2.42 12.12 2.13
C GLY A 15 -3.79 12.56 2.68
N LEU A 16 -4.14 12.04 3.87
CA LEU A 16 -5.43 12.30 4.59
C LEU A 16 -5.55 13.67 5.23
N THR A 17 -4.79 14.62 4.79
CA THR A 17 -4.83 15.99 5.31
C THR A 17 -5.85 16.85 4.55
N SER A 18 -6.15 18.01 5.10
CA SER A 18 -6.96 19.02 4.38
C SER A 18 -6.33 19.42 3.05
N THR A 19 -4.99 19.39 2.95
CA THR A 19 -4.22 19.65 1.74
C THR A 19 -4.43 18.57 0.66
N GLY A 20 -4.52 17.31 1.03
CA GLY A 20 -4.73 16.21 0.10
C GLY A 20 -6.06 16.27 -0.66
N ARG A 21 -7.05 16.97 -0.09
CA ARG A 21 -8.37 17.16 -0.73
C ARG A 21 -8.41 18.29 -1.78
N ARG A 22 -7.32 19.06 -1.90
CA ARG A 22 -7.23 20.25 -2.73
C ARG A 22 -6.25 20.02 -3.88
N PHE A 23 -6.59 19.08 -4.76
CA PHE A 23 -5.77 18.72 -5.92
C PHE A 23 -5.34 19.96 -6.75
N ASP A 24 -6.23 20.93 -6.88
CA ASP A 24 -5.99 22.21 -7.53
C ASP A 24 -4.88 23.04 -6.88
N GLN A 25 -4.60 22.82 -5.61
CA GLN A 25 -3.58 23.55 -4.84
C GLN A 25 -2.24 22.81 -4.73
N TRP A 26 -2.18 21.54 -5.10
CA TRP A 26 -0.95 20.75 -5.00
C TRP A 26 0.28 21.41 -5.62
N PRO A 27 0.16 22.09 -6.80
CA PRO A 27 1.31 22.77 -7.40
C PRO A 27 1.92 23.91 -6.56
N ALA A 28 1.19 24.42 -5.56
CA ALA A 28 1.65 25.50 -4.68
C ALA A 28 2.36 25.02 -3.42
N TYR A 29 2.32 23.72 -3.11
CA TYR A 29 2.99 23.17 -1.94
C TYR A 29 4.47 22.82 -2.23
N GLU A 30 5.29 22.88 -1.19
CA GLU A 30 6.69 22.47 -1.24
C GLU A 30 6.78 20.95 -1.47
N ASP A 31 7.44 20.55 -2.54
CA ASP A 31 7.68 19.16 -2.86
C ASP A 31 8.83 18.59 -2.01
N ARG A 32 8.55 17.52 -1.29
CA ARG A 32 9.53 16.81 -0.48
C ARG A 32 9.66 15.33 -0.86
N VAL A 33 8.80 14.86 -1.77
CA VAL A 33 8.73 13.46 -2.19
C VAL A 33 10.07 12.94 -2.71
N VAL A 34 10.81 13.75 -3.50
CA VAL A 34 12.12 13.35 -4.06
C VAL A 34 13.11 13.10 -2.93
N ALA A 35 13.34 14.09 -2.05
CA ALA A 35 14.29 13.98 -0.96
C ALA A 35 13.94 12.83 0.01
N ASN A 36 12.65 12.68 0.33
CA ASN A 36 12.18 11.65 1.25
C ASN A 36 12.29 10.25 0.65
N THR A 37 12.01 10.10 -0.65
CA THR A 37 12.17 8.83 -1.35
C THR A 37 13.65 8.44 -1.44
N MET A 38 14.54 9.38 -1.74
CA MET A 38 15.98 9.08 -1.77
C MET A 38 16.51 8.61 -0.41
N ARG A 39 16.06 9.22 0.70
CA ARG A 39 16.37 8.75 2.06
C ARG A 39 15.85 7.33 2.33
N LEU A 40 14.64 7.03 1.84
CA LEU A 40 14.08 5.69 1.97
C LEU A 40 14.86 4.66 1.14
N LEU A 41 15.20 4.97 -0.10
CA LEU A 41 16.02 4.11 -0.97
C LEU A 41 17.39 3.80 -0.32
N GLU A 42 18.01 4.78 0.34
CA GLU A 42 19.25 4.54 1.09
C GLU A 42 19.06 3.52 2.23
N ILE A 43 17.96 3.63 2.99
CA ILE A 43 17.63 2.69 4.06
C ILE A 43 17.43 1.28 3.51
N LEU A 44 16.64 1.16 2.42
CA LEU A 44 16.35 -0.11 1.77
C LEU A 44 17.62 -0.76 1.21
N SER A 45 18.46 0.03 0.54
CA SER A 45 19.74 -0.43 0.00
C SER A 45 20.68 -0.94 1.10
N ARG A 46 20.81 -0.21 2.21
CA ARG A 46 21.62 -0.64 3.36
C ARG A 46 21.15 -1.94 4.00
N ARG A 47 19.87 -2.26 3.87
CA ARG A 47 19.25 -3.50 4.37
C ARG A 47 19.18 -4.60 3.32
N GLY A 48 19.53 -4.31 2.05
CA GLY A 48 19.39 -5.26 0.94
C GLY A 48 17.93 -5.64 0.67
N VAL A 49 16.99 -4.73 0.96
CA VAL A 49 15.55 -4.99 0.84
C VAL A 49 15.00 -4.31 -0.40
N ARG A 50 14.27 -5.08 -1.21
CA ARG A 50 13.41 -4.54 -2.27
C ARG A 50 11.98 -4.38 -1.75
N ALA A 51 11.21 -3.50 -2.38
CA ALA A 51 9.83 -3.19 -2.01
C ALA A 51 8.98 -2.97 -3.26
N THR A 52 7.65 -2.98 -3.08
CA THR A 52 6.71 -2.49 -4.11
C THR A 52 6.43 -1.02 -3.84
N PHE A 53 6.65 -0.16 -4.83
CA PHE A 53 6.29 1.25 -4.79
C PHE A 53 5.00 1.46 -5.57
N PHE A 54 3.92 1.76 -4.89
CA PHE A 54 2.67 2.21 -5.49
C PHE A 54 2.77 3.71 -5.76
N VAL A 55 2.93 4.07 -7.02
CA VAL A 55 3.25 5.42 -7.46
C VAL A 55 1.99 6.17 -7.83
N LEU A 56 1.81 7.36 -7.27
CA LEU A 56 0.76 8.28 -7.68
C LEU A 56 1.05 8.81 -9.09
N GLY A 57 0.07 8.75 -9.99
CA GLY A 57 0.24 9.20 -11.38
C GLY A 57 0.69 10.65 -11.48
N TYR A 58 0.16 11.54 -10.61
CA TYR A 58 0.62 12.93 -10.48
C TYR A 58 2.11 13.04 -10.16
N VAL A 59 2.62 12.20 -9.25
CA VAL A 59 4.06 12.18 -8.91
C VAL A 59 4.88 11.69 -10.10
N ALA A 60 4.40 10.68 -10.82
CA ALA A 60 5.08 10.19 -12.01
C ALA A 60 5.15 11.22 -13.14
N GLU A 61 4.10 12.02 -13.36
CA GLU A 61 4.13 13.12 -14.33
C GLU A 61 5.09 14.24 -13.91
N LYS A 62 5.08 14.59 -12.62
CA LYS A 62 5.88 15.72 -12.11
C LYS A 62 7.34 15.36 -11.90
N PHE A 63 7.65 14.12 -11.52
CA PHE A 63 8.98 13.63 -11.16
C PHE A 63 9.30 12.28 -11.84
N PRO A 64 9.28 12.20 -13.19
CA PRO A 64 9.51 10.92 -13.89
C PRO A 64 10.87 10.31 -13.57
N GLU A 65 11.90 11.14 -13.41
CA GLU A 65 13.25 10.68 -13.06
C GLU A 65 13.30 9.97 -11.69
N LEU A 66 12.51 10.44 -10.71
CA LEU A 66 12.40 9.76 -9.41
C LEU A 66 11.86 8.34 -9.56
N VAL A 67 10.79 8.18 -10.35
CA VAL A 67 10.15 6.88 -10.57
C VAL A 67 11.09 5.94 -11.34
N TRP A 68 11.82 6.47 -12.32
CA TRP A 68 12.86 5.75 -13.03
C TRP A 68 13.95 5.25 -12.08
N GLN A 69 14.47 6.11 -11.18
CA GLN A 69 15.50 5.73 -10.20
C GLN A 69 15.01 4.62 -9.24
N VAL A 70 13.77 4.70 -8.76
CA VAL A 70 13.14 3.64 -7.95
C VAL A 70 13.11 2.31 -8.73
N ALA A 71 12.72 2.35 -10.00
CA ALA A 71 12.66 1.17 -10.86
C ALA A 71 14.05 0.59 -11.17
N GLN A 72 15.08 1.46 -11.37
CA GLN A 72 16.47 1.04 -11.61
C GLN A 72 17.13 0.46 -10.35
N ALA A 73 16.71 0.90 -9.15
CA ALA A 73 17.14 0.31 -7.89
C ALA A 73 16.57 -1.12 -7.66
N GLY A 74 15.81 -1.66 -8.61
CA GLY A 74 15.29 -3.03 -8.58
C GLY A 74 13.97 -3.18 -7.81
N HIS A 75 13.33 -2.08 -7.42
CA HIS A 75 12.02 -2.11 -6.78
C HIS A 75 10.92 -2.41 -7.81
N GLU A 76 9.84 -2.99 -7.33
CA GLU A 76 8.62 -3.18 -8.10
C GLU A 76 7.83 -1.86 -8.14
N ILE A 77 7.23 -1.57 -9.31
CA ILE A 77 6.40 -0.39 -9.51
C ILE A 77 4.95 -0.82 -9.69
N GLY A 78 4.08 -0.29 -8.84
CA GLY A 78 2.62 -0.38 -8.95
C GLY A 78 2.00 1.01 -9.13
N LEU A 79 0.69 1.03 -9.32
CA LEU A 79 -0.11 2.26 -9.47
C LEU A 79 -0.85 2.59 -8.17
N HIS A 80 -0.83 3.87 -7.77
CA HIS A 80 -1.59 4.42 -6.64
C HIS A 80 -2.65 5.44 -7.07
N SER A 81 -3.50 5.12 -8.11
CA SER A 81 -4.38 6.13 -8.71
C SER A 81 -3.60 7.27 -9.40
N TYR A 82 -4.29 8.20 -10.06
CA TYR A 82 -3.68 9.40 -10.61
C TYR A 82 -3.68 10.57 -9.63
N ALA A 83 -4.85 10.87 -9.02
CA ALA A 83 -5.10 12.08 -8.24
C ALA A 83 -5.48 11.81 -6.77
N HIS A 84 -5.14 10.64 -6.24
CA HIS A 84 -5.40 10.24 -4.85
C HIS A 84 -6.87 10.36 -4.42
N GLN A 85 -7.81 10.05 -5.34
CA GLN A 85 -9.23 10.09 -5.04
C GLN A 85 -9.73 8.81 -4.37
N LEU A 86 -10.72 8.95 -3.49
CA LEU A 86 -11.32 7.81 -2.79
C LEU A 86 -12.22 7.02 -3.73
N VAL A 87 -11.95 5.74 -3.95
CA VAL A 87 -12.66 4.88 -4.90
C VAL A 87 -14.17 4.84 -4.64
N TYR A 88 -14.60 4.72 -3.39
CA TYR A 88 -16.03 4.71 -3.04
C TYR A 88 -16.77 6.05 -3.29
N ARG A 89 -16.09 7.08 -3.75
CA ARG A 89 -16.65 8.37 -4.19
C ARG A 89 -16.65 8.56 -5.71
N MET A 90 -16.15 7.57 -6.44
CA MET A 90 -16.07 7.58 -7.91
C MET A 90 -17.14 6.70 -8.50
N THR A 91 -17.55 7.03 -9.74
CA THR A 91 -18.25 6.05 -10.58
C THR A 91 -17.24 5.09 -11.23
N PRO A 92 -17.66 3.92 -11.71
CA PRO A 92 -16.78 3.01 -12.44
C PRO A 92 -16.05 3.67 -13.62
N GLU A 93 -16.73 4.56 -14.35
CA GLU A 93 -16.15 5.30 -15.49
C GLU A 93 -15.08 6.28 -15.04
N GLN A 94 -15.32 7.02 -13.95
CA GLN A 94 -14.34 7.94 -13.36
C GLN A 94 -13.11 7.17 -12.87
N PHE A 95 -13.33 6.02 -12.24
CA PHE A 95 -12.25 5.17 -11.77
C PHE A 95 -11.43 4.60 -12.93
N ARG A 96 -12.08 4.14 -14.01
CA ARG A 96 -11.39 3.67 -15.24
C ARG A 96 -10.46 4.77 -15.81
N VAL A 97 -10.98 5.98 -15.97
CA VAL A 97 -10.20 7.12 -16.49
C VAL A 97 -9.01 7.44 -15.59
N ASP A 98 -9.21 7.47 -14.27
CA ASP A 98 -8.14 7.74 -13.30
C ASP A 98 -7.05 6.65 -13.36
N VAL A 99 -7.45 5.38 -13.38
CA VAL A 99 -6.52 4.23 -13.45
C VAL A 99 -5.73 4.22 -14.76
N GLU A 100 -6.40 4.41 -15.90
CA GLU A 100 -5.75 4.39 -17.22
C GLU A 100 -4.75 5.56 -17.34
N ARG A 101 -5.15 6.77 -16.93
CA ARG A 101 -4.27 7.94 -16.91
C ARG A 101 -3.07 7.70 -15.99
N GLY A 102 -3.33 7.28 -14.76
CA GLY A 102 -2.26 7.01 -13.79
C GLY A 102 -1.29 5.94 -14.28
N ARG A 103 -1.80 4.85 -14.86
CA ARG A 103 -0.97 3.77 -15.41
C ARG A 103 -0.10 4.25 -16.56
N MET A 104 -0.65 5.07 -17.49
CA MET A 104 0.14 5.65 -18.58
C MET A 104 1.29 6.50 -18.04
N SER A 105 1.02 7.38 -17.06
CA SER A 105 2.03 8.24 -16.46
C SER A 105 3.14 7.42 -15.79
N VAL A 106 2.77 6.43 -14.99
CA VAL A 106 3.73 5.59 -14.25
C VAL A 106 4.55 4.72 -15.20
N GLN A 107 3.92 4.09 -16.20
CA GLN A 107 4.62 3.27 -17.19
C GLN A 107 5.60 4.10 -18.04
N SER A 108 5.19 5.31 -18.44
CA SER A 108 6.07 6.23 -19.15
C SER A 108 7.31 6.60 -18.34
N ALA A 109 7.14 6.82 -17.03
CA ALA A 109 8.24 7.20 -16.15
C ALA A 109 9.18 6.02 -15.82
N CYS A 110 8.65 4.81 -15.55
CA CYS A 110 9.48 3.66 -15.15
C CYS A 110 9.98 2.79 -16.31
N GLY A 111 9.39 2.93 -17.51
CA GLY A 111 9.71 2.10 -18.68
C GLY A 111 9.31 0.62 -18.54
N LYS A 112 8.42 0.28 -17.60
CA LYS A 112 7.99 -1.09 -17.32
C LYS A 112 6.46 -1.20 -17.32
N GLN A 113 5.93 -2.39 -17.56
CA GLN A 113 4.52 -2.69 -17.35
C GLN A 113 4.15 -2.54 -15.87
N VAL A 114 2.99 -1.93 -15.59
CA VAL A 114 2.43 -1.77 -14.25
C VAL A 114 1.22 -2.68 -14.12
N VAL A 115 1.34 -3.70 -13.27
CA VAL A 115 0.35 -4.76 -13.07
C VAL A 115 -0.14 -4.88 -11.62
N ALA A 116 0.38 -4.04 -10.74
CA ALA A 116 0.01 -3.92 -9.33
C ALA A 116 -0.77 -2.63 -9.09
N TYR A 117 -1.83 -2.68 -8.29
CA TYR A 117 -2.61 -1.51 -7.91
C TYR A 117 -2.77 -1.41 -6.39
N ARG A 118 -2.88 -0.19 -5.90
CA ARG A 118 -3.35 0.13 -4.56
C ARG A 118 -4.24 1.37 -4.59
N ALA A 119 -5.45 1.25 -4.06
CA ALA A 119 -6.36 2.38 -3.92
C ALA A 119 -5.87 3.36 -2.86
N PRO A 120 -5.94 4.66 -3.11
CA PRO A 120 -5.73 5.69 -2.10
C PRO A 120 -6.56 5.41 -0.85
N MET A 121 -5.91 5.53 0.31
CA MET A 121 -6.58 5.36 1.60
C MET A 121 -7.26 4.01 1.80
N PHE A 122 -6.84 2.96 1.09
CA PHE A 122 -7.50 1.66 1.18
C PHE A 122 -9.00 1.76 0.96
N SER A 123 -9.39 2.59 -0.03
CA SER A 123 -10.78 2.99 -0.27
C SER A 123 -11.60 1.98 -1.10
N ILE A 124 -11.05 0.78 -1.36
CA ILE A 124 -11.83 -0.36 -1.80
C ILE A 124 -12.39 -1.05 -0.56
N ASN A 125 -13.69 -0.92 -0.37
CA ASN A 125 -14.46 -1.49 0.73
C ASN A 125 -15.73 -2.17 0.19
N LYS A 126 -16.65 -2.59 1.07
CA LYS A 126 -17.87 -3.30 0.67
C LYS A 126 -18.71 -2.56 -0.40
N SER A 127 -18.70 -1.22 -0.40
CA SER A 127 -19.49 -0.42 -1.38
C SER A 127 -18.77 -0.19 -2.71
N SER A 128 -17.49 -0.56 -2.82
CA SER A 128 -16.66 -0.31 -4.00
C SER A 128 -15.92 -1.56 -4.50
N LEU A 129 -16.43 -2.77 -4.19
CA LEU A 129 -15.84 -4.04 -4.65
C LEU A 129 -15.81 -4.17 -6.17
N TRP A 130 -16.73 -3.49 -6.88
CA TRP A 130 -16.72 -3.38 -8.34
C TRP A 130 -15.38 -2.89 -8.91
N ALA A 131 -14.60 -2.17 -8.10
CA ALA A 131 -13.28 -1.69 -8.52
C ALA A 131 -12.28 -2.84 -8.74
N LEU A 132 -12.36 -3.92 -7.96
CA LEU A 132 -11.51 -5.10 -8.17
C LEU A 132 -11.84 -5.79 -9.51
N GLU A 133 -13.13 -5.87 -9.87
CA GLU A 133 -13.57 -6.40 -11.16
C GLU A 133 -12.99 -5.56 -12.30
N LEU A 134 -13.09 -4.24 -12.19
CA LEU A 134 -12.59 -3.32 -13.20
C LEU A 134 -11.05 -3.37 -13.32
N LEU A 135 -10.32 -3.51 -12.22
CA LEU A 135 -8.87 -3.70 -12.23
C LEU A 135 -8.48 -5.00 -12.95
N ASN A 136 -9.21 -6.09 -12.69
CA ASN A 136 -9.02 -7.36 -13.38
C ASN A 136 -9.29 -7.24 -14.89
N GLU A 137 -10.38 -6.58 -15.30
CA GLU A 137 -10.69 -6.28 -16.72
C GLU A 137 -9.59 -5.44 -17.38
N LEU A 138 -9.03 -4.49 -16.66
CA LEU A 138 -7.93 -3.63 -17.14
C LEU A 138 -6.57 -4.36 -17.18
N GLY A 139 -6.52 -5.65 -16.78
CA GLY A 139 -5.34 -6.49 -16.86
C GLY A 139 -4.32 -6.23 -15.74
N PHE A 140 -4.76 -5.74 -14.59
CA PHE A 140 -3.93 -5.81 -13.38
C PHE A 140 -3.87 -7.27 -12.89
N HIS A 141 -2.74 -7.67 -12.32
CA HIS A 141 -2.54 -9.02 -11.82
C HIS A 141 -2.87 -9.14 -10.33
N TYR A 142 -2.66 -8.07 -9.58
CA TYR A 142 -2.96 -8.03 -8.15
C TYR A 142 -3.21 -6.62 -7.63
N ASP A 143 -3.91 -6.61 -6.52
CA ASP A 143 -4.29 -5.42 -5.77
C ASP A 143 -3.83 -5.55 -4.31
N SER A 144 -3.66 -4.43 -3.63
CA SER A 144 -3.39 -4.37 -2.20
C SER A 144 -4.14 -3.19 -1.57
N SER A 145 -5.44 -3.15 -1.79
CA SER A 145 -6.30 -2.05 -1.35
C SER A 145 -7.20 -2.39 -0.17
N VAL A 146 -7.36 -3.68 0.14
CA VAL A 146 -8.27 -4.10 1.21
C VAL A 146 -7.56 -4.08 2.56
N PHE A 147 -8.17 -3.41 3.53
CA PHE A 147 -7.69 -3.41 4.92
C PHE A 147 -8.74 -4.08 5.81
N PRO A 148 -8.49 -5.31 6.30
CA PRO A 148 -9.46 -6.07 7.08
C PRO A 148 -9.60 -5.56 8.53
N THR A 149 -9.97 -4.30 8.70
CA THR A 149 -10.11 -3.64 10.01
C THR A 149 -11.35 -2.74 10.04
N ARG A 150 -11.77 -2.36 11.24
CA ARG A 150 -12.84 -1.36 11.43
C ARG A 150 -12.23 0.03 11.50
N ASN A 151 -12.57 0.86 10.51
CA ASN A 151 -12.21 2.27 10.50
C ASN A 151 -13.31 3.07 9.78
N PRO A 152 -13.73 4.24 10.26
CA PRO A 152 -14.81 5.02 9.64
C PRO A 152 -14.44 5.60 8.26
N LEU A 153 -13.16 5.62 7.87
CA LEU A 153 -12.70 6.18 6.61
C LEU A 153 -12.31 5.10 5.59
N TYR A 154 -11.89 3.96 6.07
CA TYR A 154 -11.45 2.82 5.27
C TYR A 154 -11.72 1.54 6.06
N GLY A 155 -11.56 0.43 5.40
CA GLY A 155 -11.63 -0.86 6.05
C GLY A 155 -12.80 -1.70 5.58
N PHE A 156 -12.54 -3.00 5.59
CA PHE A 156 -13.49 -4.06 5.27
C PHE A 156 -13.27 -5.20 6.27
N PRO A 157 -13.85 -5.12 7.48
CA PRO A 157 -13.59 -6.05 8.58
C PRO A 157 -13.87 -7.52 8.27
N GLU A 158 -14.82 -7.76 7.35
CA GLU A 158 -15.26 -9.09 6.92
C GLU A 158 -14.33 -9.70 5.86
N ALA A 159 -13.44 -8.90 5.26
CA ALA A 159 -12.51 -9.40 4.25
C ALA A 159 -11.51 -10.42 4.84
N PRO A 160 -10.99 -11.35 4.03
CA PRO A 160 -9.88 -12.21 4.42
C PRO A 160 -8.67 -11.40 4.91
N ARG A 161 -7.95 -11.91 5.91
CA ARG A 161 -6.72 -11.28 6.44
C ARG A 161 -5.45 -11.73 5.74
N THR A 162 -5.58 -12.67 4.84
CA THR A 162 -4.49 -13.31 4.09
C THR A 162 -4.73 -13.11 2.61
N PRO A 163 -3.71 -13.20 1.74
CA PRO A 163 -3.90 -13.12 0.30
C PRO A 163 -5.01 -14.05 -0.20
N TYR A 164 -5.83 -13.59 -1.12
CA TYR A 164 -6.95 -14.35 -1.64
C TYR A 164 -7.27 -14.00 -3.10
N PHE A 165 -8.01 -14.90 -3.77
CA PHE A 165 -8.54 -14.69 -5.11
C PHE A 165 -9.96 -14.13 -5.00
N PRO A 166 -10.22 -12.87 -5.40
CA PRO A 166 -11.58 -12.32 -5.42
C PRO A 166 -12.48 -13.03 -6.42
N PHE A 167 -11.91 -13.57 -7.51
CA PHE A 167 -12.63 -14.16 -8.63
C PHE A 167 -12.27 -15.63 -8.81
N MET A 168 -13.27 -16.47 -9.16
CA MET A 168 -13.07 -17.93 -9.33
C MET A 168 -12.24 -18.27 -10.57
N ASP A 169 -12.45 -17.50 -11.66
CA ASP A 169 -11.92 -17.80 -12.99
C ASP A 169 -10.81 -16.84 -13.40
N SER A 170 -10.19 -16.16 -12.45
CA SER A 170 -9.10 -15.22 -12.70
C SER A 170 -7.92 -15.46 -11.74
N PRO A 171 -6.68 -15.33 -12.22
CA PRO A 171 -5.49 -15.37 -11.37
C PRO A 171 -5.26 -14.06 -10.59
N PHE A 172 -6.18 -13.09 -10.66
CA PHE A 172 -6.08 -11.83 -9.94
C PHE A 172 -6.07 -12.06 -8.43
N VAL A 173 -5.11 -11.45 -7.73
CA VAL A 173 -4.89 -11.64 -6.29
C VAL A 173 -5.10 -10.33 -5.53
N GLU A 174 -5.83 -10.41 -4.42
CA GLU A 174 -5.83 -9.34 -3.41
C GLU A 174 -4.84 -9.67 -2.29
N PHE A 175 -3.99 -8.70 -1.96
CA PHE A 175 -3.03 -8.74 -0.85
C PHE A 175 -3.45 -7.79 0.28
N PRO A 176 -4.27 -8.26 1.25
CA PRO A 176 -4.78 -7.41 2.32
C PRO A 176 -3.67 -6.91 3.24
N LEU A 177 -3.86 -5.72 3.81
CA LEU A 177 -2.94 -5.14 4.77
C LEU A 177 -2.92 -5.95 6.07
N ALA A 178 -1.74 -6.05 6.68
CA ALA A 178 -1.50 -6.89 7.85
C ALA A 178 -2.34 -6.47 9.06
N THR A 179 -3.13 -7.43 9.57
CA THR A 179 -3.88 -7.33 10.81
C THR A 179 -3.66 -8.56 11.67
N VAL A 180 -3.69 -8.38 12.98
CA VAL A 180 -3.63 -9.48 13.97
C VAL A 180 -5.00 -9.72 14.55
N ARG A 181 -5.44 -10.99 14.57
CA ARG A 181 -6.67 -11.37 15.26
C ARG A 181 -6.43 -11.43 16.76
N PHE A 182 -7.13 -10.57 17.51
CA PHE A 182 -7.06 -10.53 18.97
C PHE A 182 -8.45 -10.25 19.55
N LEU A 183 -8.92 -11.08 20.49
CA LEU A 183 -10.25 -10.99 21.12
C LEU A 183 -11.40 -10.75 20.12
N GLY A 184 -11.38 -11.47 19.00
CA GLY A 184 -12.43 -11.34 17.98
C GLY A 184 -12.29 -10.12 17.05
N LEU A 185 -11.34 -9.22 17.28
CA LEU A 185 -11.10 -8.04 16.47
C LEU A 185 -9.86 -8.19 15.59
N ASN A 186 -9.87 -7.56 14.43
CA ASN A 186 -8.69 -7.44 13.58
C ASN A 186 -7.98 -6.13 13.93
N LEU A 187 -6.85 -6.24 14.65
CA LEU A 187 -6.04 -5.09 15.06
C LEU A 187 -5.02 -4.78 13.95
N PRO A 188 -4.99 -3.56 13.43
CA PRO A 188 -4.04 -3.16 12.41
C PRO A 188 -2.64 -3.02 13.01
N ILE A 189 -1.65 -3.58 12.32
CA ILE A 189 -0.21 -3.45 12.64
C ILE A 189 0.59 -2.94 11.44
N ALA A 190 -0.03 -2.87 10.27
CA ALA A 190 0.54 -2.32 9.05
C ALA A 190 0.38 -0.81 8.97
N GLY A 191 1.33 -0.15 8.34
CA GLY A 191 1.25 1.23 7.94
C GLY A 191 2.09 2.21 8.75
N GLY A 192 2.46 3.31 8.09
CA GLY A 192 3.31 4.34 8.66
C GLY A 192 2.77 4.90 9.97
N PHE A 193 1.45 5.15 10.05
CA PHE A 193 0.82 5.58 11.31
C PHE A 193 1.00 4.55 12.43
N TYR A 194 0.75 3.26 12.17
CA TYR A 194 0.90 2.21 13.20
C TYR A 194 2.36 1.96 13.55
N LEU A 195 3.27 2.08 12.59
CA LEU A 195 4.72 2.04 12.84
C LEU A 195 5.15 3.14 13.81
N ARG A 196 4.58 4.34 13.67
CA ARG A 196 4.88 5.48 14.55
C ARG A 196 4.19 5.37 15.92
N LEU A 197 2.93 4.93 15.93
CA LEU A 197 2.08 4.87 17.12
C LEU A 197 2.45 3.74 18.07
N LEU A 198 2.58 2.51 17.54
CA LEU A 198 2.73 1.31 18.36
C LEU A 198 4.15 1.18 18.91
N PRO A 199 4.33 0.71 20.15
CA PRO A 199 5.62 0.22 20.63
C PRO A 199 6.17 -0.87 19.73
N TYR A 200 7.47 -0.83 19.42
CA TYR A 200 8.09 -1.81 18.52
C TYR A 200 7.86 -3.28 18.91
N PRO A 201 7.92 -3.68 20.20
CA PRO A 201 7.63 -5.05 20.60
C PRO A 201 6.23 -5.55 20.19
N LEU A 202 5.22 -4.66 20.12
CA LEU A 202 3.87 -5.04 19.65
C LEU A 202 3.84 -5.27 18.14
N ILE A 203 4.56 -4.46 17.37
CA ILE A 203 4.71 -4.65 15.92
C ILE A 203 5.39 -5.98 15.65
N ARG A 204 6.53 -6.23 16.31
CA ARG A 204 7.28 -7.48 16.23
C ARG A 204 6.41 -8.69 16.59
N TRP A 205 5.73 -8.66 17.73
CA TRP A 205 4.81 -9.73 18.15
C TRP A 205 3.74 -9.98 17.09
N GLY A 206 3.18 -8.93 16.51
CA GLY A 206 2.14 -9.05 15.49
C GLY A 206 2.64 -9.73 14.22
N LEU A 207 3.81 -9.33 13.71
CA LEU A 207 4.41 -9.98 12.54
C LEU A 207 4.79 -11.43 12.83
N GLU A 208 5.43 -11.70 13.98
CA GLU A 208 5.78 -13.06 14.40
C GLU A 208 4.52 -13.94 14.48
N LYS A 209 3.40 -13.41 14.99
CA LYS A 209 2.13 -14.13 15.06
C LYS A 209 1.59 -14.47 13.67
N ILE A 210 1.55 -13.51 12.74
CA ILE A 210 1.09 -13.73 11.36
C ILE A 210 1.99 -14.78 10.69
N ASN A 211 3.31 -14.65 10.82
CA ASN A 211 4.25 -15.60 10.21
C ASN A 211 4.15 -17.00 10.81
N ARG A 212 3.89 -17.14 12.12
CA ARG A 212 3.62 -18.45 12.76
C ARG A 212 2.30 -19.08 12.29
N GLU A 213 1.31 -18.26 11.90
CA GLU A 213 0.08 -18.72 11.25
C GLU A 213 0.32 -19.18 9.80
N GLY A 214 1.57 -19.10 9.31
CA GLY A 214 1.97 -19.52 7.96
C GLY A 214 1.65 -18.48 6.86
N ASN A 215 1.39 -17.23 7.22
CA ASN A 215 0.99 -16.18 6.29
C ASN A 215 2.05 -15.07 6.18
N PRO A 216 2.23 -14.48 4.99
CA PRO A 216 3.00 -13.24 4.84
C PRO A 216 2.23 -12.04 5.42
N ALA A 217 2.95 -11.10 5.99
CA ALA A 217 2.42 -9.80 6.35
C ALA A 217 2.68 -8.79 5.23
N VAL A 218 1.69 -7.95 4.91
CA VAL A 218 1.84 -6.81 4.01
C VAL A 218 1.91 -5.53 4.84
N ILE A 219 3.08 -4.88 4.84
CA ILE A 219 3.35 -3.63 5.56
C ILE A 219 3.44 -2.50 4.55
N TYR A 220 2.96 -1.31 4.91
CA TYR A 220 3.10 -0.12 4.08
C TYR A 220 3.61 1.08 4.88
N LEU A 221 4.24 1.99 4.17
CA LEU A 221 4.58 3.32 4.65
C LEU A 221 4.68 4.29 3.47
N HIS A 222 4.83 5.58 3.80
CA HIS A 222 5.03 6.63 2.82
C HIS A 222 6.44 7.24 3.00
N PRO A 223 7.06 7.82 1.96
CA PRO A 223 8.33 8.53 2.11
C PRO A 223 8.26 9.63 3.17
N TRP A 224 7.15 10.36 3.25
CA TRP A 224 6.94 11.44 4.22
C TRP A 224 6.79 10.95 5.68
N ASP A 225 6.52 9.67 5.96
CA ASP A 225 6.58 9.11 7.31
C ASP A 225 7.97 9.25 7.97
N LEU A 226 9.01 9.42 7.14
CA LEU A 226 10.41 9.55 7.58
C LEU A 226 10.89 11.02 7.66
N ASP A 227 9.98 11.97 7.49
CA ASP A 227 10.28 13.40 7.44
C ASP A 227 9.67 14.16 8.63
N PRO A 228 10.40 14.34 9.74
CA PRO A 228 9.91 15.10 10.89
C PRO A 228 9.78 16.60 10.61
N ASP A 229 10.46 17.11 9.58
CA ASP A 229 10.57 18.52 9.25
C ASP A 229 9.59 18.96 8.14
N GLN A 230 8.67 18.07 7.74
CA GLN A 230 7.66 18.40 6.73
C GLN A 230 6.76 19.55 7.17
N PRO A 231 6.25 20.38 6.23
CA PRO A 231 5.37 21.49 6.54
C PRO A 231 4.09 21.06 7.29
N ARG A 232 3.59 21.96 8.16
CA ARG A 232 2.39 21.70 8.99
C ARG A 232 1.37 22.83 8.83
N PRO A 233 0.71 22.97 7.68
CA PRO A 233 -0.22 24.06 7.42
C PRO A 233 -1.51 23.88 8.21
N ASN A 234 -1.60 24.53 9.40
CA ASN A 234 -2.78 24.57 10.26
C ASN A 234 -3.49 23.20 10.43
N PRO A 235 -2.79 22.15 10.87
CA PRO A 235 -3.39 20.83 10.97
C PRO A 235 -4.49 20.80 12.04
N THR A 236 -5.57 20.09 11.77
CA THR A 236 -6.57 19.75 12.79
C THR A 236 -5.95 18.87 13.88
N ILE A 237 -6.60 18.74 15.04
CA ILE A 237 -6.14 17.83 16.12
C ILE A 237 -5.99 16.41 15.59
N ARG A 238 -6.93 15.97 14.76
CA ARG A 238 -6.87 14.64 14.13
C ARG A 238 -5.65 14.50 13.21
N GLU A 239 -5.41 15.46 12.32
CA GLU A 239 -4.26 15.47 11.42
C GLU A 239 -2.94 15.51 12.21
N SER A 240 -2.88 16.34 13.27
CA SER A 240 -1.73 16.40 14.17
C SER A 240 -1.40 15.03 14.76
N PHE A 241 -2.40 14.25 15.12
CA PHE A 241 -2.23 12.92 15.68
C PHE A 241 -1.95 11.88 14.58
N THR A 242 -2.75 11.83 13.50
CA THR A 242 -2.63 10.73 12.52
C THR A 242 -1.47 10.92 11.54
N HIS A 243 -1.17 12.16 11.14
CA HIS A 243 -0.16 12.46 10.14
C HIS A 243 1.20 12.84 10.76
N TYR A 244 1.22 13.66 11.82
CA TYR A 244 2.46 14.23 12.35
C TYR A 244 3.00 13.56 13.62
N TYR A 245 2.22 12.68 14.26
CA TYR A 245 2.67 12.05 15.49
C TYR A 245 3.91 11.21 15.28
N ASN A 246 4.95 11.47 16.10
CA ASN A 246 6.15 10.64 16.28
C ASN A 246 6.96 10.32 15.00
N LEU A 247 6.97 11.22 14.02
CA LEU A 247 7.72 11.08 12.76
C LEU A 247 9.22 10.84 13.01
N GLY A 248 9.82 11.53 14.00
CA GLY A 248 11.24 11.41 14.28
C GLY A 248 11.73 10.02 14.68
N ARG A 249 10.81 9.11 15.10
CA ARG A 249 11.16 7.73 15.46
C ARG A 249 10.87 6.70 14.35
N ALA A 250 10.24 7.13 13.28
CA ALA A 250 9.82 6.20 12.21
C ALA A 250 11.01 5.53 11.53
N LYS A 251 12.07 6.31 11.26
CA LYS A 251 13.30 5.83 10.62
C LYS A 251 13.96 4.69 11.40
N ASP A 252 14.17 4.88 12.70
CA ASP A 252 14.85 3.88 13.54
C ASP A 252 14.02 2.60 13.69
N LYS A 253 12.68 2.76 13.85
CA LYS A 253 11.77 1.61 13.90
C LYS A 253 11.76 0.84 12.58
N LEU A 254 11.69 1.54 11.44
CA LEU A 254 11.78 0.90 10.13
C LEU A 254 13.11 0.15 9.98
N PHE A 255 14.22 0.79 10.30
CA PHE A 255 15.53 0.18 10.19
C PHE A 255 15.66 -1.08 11.04
N THR A 256 15.10 -1.08 12.25
CA THR A 256 15.05 -2.26 13.14
C THR A 256 14.15 -3.34 12.54
N LEU A 257 12.96 -2.98 12.06
CA LEU A 257 12.00 -3.89 11.46
C LEU A 257 12.58 -4.66 10.27
N LEU A 258 13.29 -3.94 9.39
CA LEU A 258 13.98 -4.52 8.22
C LEU A 258 15.17 -5.42 8.59
N GLY A 259 15.67 -5.32 9.83
CA GLY A 259 16.70 -6.22 10.36
C GLY A 259 16.13 -7.49 11.01
N ASP A 260 14.94 -7.39 11.61
CA ASP A 260 14.32 -8.48 12.35
C ASP A 260 13.52 -9.44 11.46
N PHE A 261 13.07 -8.99 10.28
CA PHE A 261 12.23 -9.77 9.36
C PHE A 261 12.74 -9.69 7.92
N GLN A 262 12.43 -10.74 7.15
CA GLN A 262 12.66 -10.75 5.71
C GLN A 262 11.53 -10.03 4.99
N PHE A 263 11.88 -9.10 4.12
CA PHE A 263 10.96 -8.35 3.29
C PHE A 263 11.36 -8.36 1.81
N GLY A 264 10.34 -8.33 0.95
CA GLY A 264 10.47 -8.19 -0.49
C GLY A 264 9.26 -7.48 -1.10
N PRO A 265 9.25 -7.28 -2.42
CA PRO A 265 8.08 -6.77 -3.14
C PRO A 265 6.97 -7.82 -3.22
N LEU A 266 5.74 -7.39 -3.58
CA LEU A 266 4.60 -8.29 -3.75
C LEU A 266 4.81 -9.34 -4.84
N CYS A 267 5.50 -8.98 -5.93
CA CYS A 267 5.82 -9.92 -7.00
C CYS A 267 6.67 -11.11 -6.52
N ASP A 268 7.54 -10.92 -5.54
CA ASP A 268 8.32 -12.02 -4.98
C ASP A 268 7.43 -13.00 -4.17
N LEU A 269 6.41 -12.49 -3.48
CA LEU A 269 5.44 -13.34 -2.75
C LEU A 269 4.64 -14.23 -3.71
N ILE A 270 4.22 -13.70 -4.87
CA ILE A 270 3.49 -14.47 -5.88
C ILE A 270 4.36 -15.60 -6.44
N ASN A 271 5.66 -15.36 -6.57
CA ASN A 271 6.61 -16.33 -7.12
C ASN A 271 7.09 -17.36 -6.07
N GLU A 272 6.73 -17.22 -4.80
CA GLU A 272 7.05 -18.23 -3.78
C GLU A 272 6.41 -19.57 -4.10
N PRO A 273 7.17 -20.70 -4.07
CA PRO A 273 6.64 -22.03 -4.44
C PRO A 273 5.40 -22.45 -3.65
N ASP A 274 5.34 -22.07 -2.37
CA ASP A 274 4.20 -22.38 -1.51
C ASP A 274 2.95 -21.57 -1.86
N PHE A 275 3.13 -20.32 -2.33
CA PHE A 275 2.03 -19.50 -2.85
C PHE A 275 1.50 -20.10 -4.15
N GLN A 276 2.38 -20.47 -5.08
CA GLN A 276 2.04 -21.10 -6.37
C GLN A 276 1.32 -22.44 -6.16
N LYS A 277 1.75 -23.27 -5.21
CA LYS A 277 1.04 -24.51 -4.85
C LYS A 277 -0.34 -24.26 -4.28
N GLY A 278 -0.49 -23.23 -3.44
CA GLY A 278 -1.80 -22.78 -2.93
C GLY A 278 -2.73 -22.35 -4.06
N MET A 279 -2.21 -21.69 -5.08
CA MET A 279 -2.93 -21.31 -6.29
C MET A 279 -3.43 -22.55 -7.06
N ALA A 280 -2.55 -23.53 -7.29
CA ALA A 280 -2.85 -24.72 -8.10
C ALA A 280 -3.88 -25.66 -7.46
N HIS A 281 -3.92 -25.75 -6.14
CA HIS A 281 -4.73 -26.75 -5.41
C HIS A 281 -5.94 -26.18 -4.68
N GLY A 282 -6.16 -24.86 -4.73
CA GLY A 282 -7.28 -24.22 -4.02
C GLY A 282 -7.22 -24.36 -2.50
N ASN A 283 -6.05 -24.66 -1.95
CA ASN A 283 -5.91 -24.97 -0.53
C ASN A 283 -4.69 -24.30 0.11
N SER A 284 -4.89 -23.73 1.23
CA SER A 284 -4.13 -23.52 2.46
C SER A 284 -3.43 -22.20 2.74
N ARG A 285 -3.02 -21.37 1.79
CA ARG A 285 -2.49 -20.04 2.12
C ARG A 285 -3.22 -18.89 1.41
N VAL A 286 -3.91 -19.19 0.30
CA VAL A 286 -4.74 -18.24 -0.44
C VAL A 286 -6.18 -18.71 -0.33
N THR A 287 -6.98 -18.02 0.46
CA THR A 287 -8.40 -18.35 0.67
C THR A 287 -9.17 -17.89 -0.57
N ARG A 288 -9.89 -18.80 -1.24
CA ARG A 288 -10.91 -18.41 -2.22
C ARG A 288 -12.06 -17.75 -1.46
N ALA A 289 -12.30 -16.48 -1.73
CA ALA A 289 -13.50 -15.83 -1.19
C ALA A 289 -14.73 -16.61 -1.71
N ARG A 290 -15.56 -17.12 -0.80
CA ARG A 290 -16.91 -17.54 -1.16
C ARG A 290 -17.55 -16.31 -1.82
N SER A 291 -18.03 -16.47 -3.05
CA SER A 291 -18.59 -15.42 -3.89
C SER A 291 -19.16 -14.27 -3.06
N ILE A 292 -18.49 -13.12 -3.08
CA ILE A 292 -19.04 -11.91 -2.51
C ILE A 292 -20.14 -11.52 -3.52
N SER A 293 -21.34 -12.06 -3.30
CA SER A 293 -22.49 -11.71 -4.14
C SER A 293 -22.73 -10.22 -3.95
N VAL A 294 -22.51 -9.48 -5.02
CA VAL A 294 -23.01 -8.12 -5.16
C VAL A 294 -24.53 -8.24 -5.25
N GLY A 295 -25.23 -7.94 -4.14
CA GLY A 295 -26.67 -7.81 -4.09
C GLY A 295 -27.04 -6.35 -4.26
#